data_4427a9865dcd034703ea542a4e950308
#
_entry.id   4427a9865dcd034703ea542a4e950308
#
_cell.length_a   1.000
_cell.length_b   1.000
_cell.length_c   1.000
_cell.angle_alpha   90.00
_cell.angle_beta   90.00
_cell.angle_gamma   90.00
#
_symmetry.space_group_name_H-M   'P 1'
#
loop_
_entity.id
_entity.type
_entity.pdbx_description
1 polymer ?
#
loop_
_entity_poly.entity_id
_entity_poly.type
_entity_poly.pdbx_seq_one_letter_code
_entity_poly.pdbx_strand_id
1 'polypeptide(L)'
;MRLKTILACAATLCLAQPALARVEKATVHSAAVEGNLEGNSADRTVYVVLPDTYDKAKGKRYPVVYFLHGFNSTASKYVEGTDYEAALRTARAEVILVFPDSMTKWGGSMYSNSPTVGNFEDFIANELIAWTDKNFRTIPRREARGLAGHSMGGYGTLKLGMKRPDVFSALYAMNPCCQIPRPASSADAKYEAWTVDQALAADWMSRGNFAVAAAWSPNPSKPPFYADLGTSDGKVNDLVIAKWAANSPVAMASQYLPALRRMSGIAIDTGDTDFVRADDELIHETLTRFGIAHDWEIYVGDHGNRVKERFVTKVLPFFTRHLKGSTR
;
A
#
# COMPACT_ATOMS: atom_id res chain seq x y z
N MET A 1 -68.40 44.48 0.41
CA MET A 1 -66.95 44.47 0.58
C MET A 1 -66.46 43.02 0.55
N ARG A 2 -65.80 42.56 -0.52
CA ARG A 2 -65.23 41.17 -0.60
C ARG A 2 -63.75 41.26 -0.41
N LEU A 3 -63.28 40.68 0.68
CA LEU A 3 -61.85 40.57 0.98
C LEU A 3 -61.24 39.51 0.07
N LYS A 4 -60.22 39.88 -0.72
CA LYS A 4 -59.43 38.97 -1.55
C LYS A 4 -58.22 38.52 -0.71
N THR A 5 -58.23 37.26 -0.33
CA THR A 5 -57.08 36.61 0.33
C THR A 5 -56.00 36.29 -0.72
N ILE A 6 -54.85 36.90 -0.61
CA ILE A 6 -53.69 36.61 -1.45
C ILE A 6 -52.90 35.48 -0.75
N LEU A 7 -52.87 34.30 -1.39
CA LEU A 7 -52.06 33.17 -0.96
C LEU A 7 -50.63 33.39 -1.50
N ALA A 8 -49.69 33.70 -0.60
CA ALA A 8 -48.26 33.78 -0.95
C ALA A 8 -47.68 32.36 -0.95
N CYS A 9 -47.36 31.82 -2.12
CA CYS A 9 -46.58 30.60 -2.26
C CYS A 9 -45.10 30.88 -1.93
N ALA A 10 -44.67 30.47 -0.76
CA ALA A 10 -43.22 30.47 -0.41
C ALA A 10 -42.54 29.33 -1.19
N ALA A 11 -41.80 29.66 -2.21
CA ALA A 11 -40.90 28.71 -2.91
C ALA A 11 -39.70 28.42 -2.00
N THR A 12 -39.69 27.26 -1.39
CA THR A 12 -38.54 26.77 -0.63
C THR A 12 -37.43 26.42 -1.62
N LEU A 13 -36.43 27.28 -1.75
CA LEU A 13 -35.22 26.94 -2.47
C LEU A 13 -34.49 25.83 -1.66
N CYS A 14 -34.62 24.59 -2.11
CA CYS A 14 -33.69 23.52 -1.70
C CYS A 14 -32.30 23.84 -2.27
N LEU A 15 -31.47 24.50 -1.48
CA LEU A 15 -30.02 24.57 -1.74
C LEU A 15 -29.50 23.15 -1.69
N ALA A 16 -29.26 22.56 -2.86
CA ALA A 16 -28.54 21.31 -2.97
C ALA A 16 -27.14 21.54 -2.34
N GLN A 17 -26.92 20.97 -1.17
CA GLN A 17 -25.57 20.95 -0.60
C GLN A 17 -24.64 20.28 -1.62
N PRO A 18 -23.43 20.83 -1.85
CA PRO A 18 -22.47 20.19 -2.73
C PRO A 18 -22.23 18.78 -2.17
N ALA A 19 -22.46 17.76 -2.99
CA ALA A 19 -22.10 16.40 -2.63
C ALA A 19 -20.59 16.39 -2.38
N LEU A 20 -20.21 16.22 -1.13
CA LEU A 20 -18.82 16.07 -0.71
C LEU A 20 -18.32 14.70 -1.17
N ALA A 21 -17.03 14.57 -1.50
CA ALA A 21 -16.41 13.27 -1.71
C ALA A 21 -16.62 12.44 -0.43
N ARG A 22 -16.80 11.14 -0.59
CA ARG A 22 -17.28 10.29 0.50
C ARG A 22 -16.21 9.27 0.87
N VAL A 23 -15.85 9.22 2.15
CA VAL A 23 -15.03 8.14 2.70
C VAL A 23 -15.95 7.03 3.18
N GLU A 24 -15.85 5.86 2.57
CA GLU A 24 -16.55 4.67 3.00
C GLU A 24 -15.60 3.73 3.74
N LYS A 25 -16.03 3.16 4.85
CA LYS A 25 -15.34 2.11 5.58
C LYS A 25 -16.08 0.79 5.36
N ALA A 26 -15.35 -0.23 4.96
CA ALA A 26 -15.89 -1.58 4.77
C ALA A 26 -15.02 -2.63 5.46
N THR A 27 -15.59 -3.79 5.71
CA THR A 27 -14.87 -5.00 6.09
C THR A 27 -14.90 -5.94 4.89
N VAL A 28 -13.71 -6.37 4.46
CA VAL A 28 -13.55 -7.34 3.37
C VAL A 28 -12.99 -8.62 3.97
N HIS A 29 -13.76 -9.70 3.85
CA HIS A 29 -13.29 -11.02 4.23
C HIS A 29 -12.32 -11.55 3.17
N SER A 30 -11.15 -11.99 3.60
CA SER A 30 -10.07 -12.50 2.74
C SER A 30 -9.85 -13.98 2.99
N ALA A 31 -10.30 -14.82 2.08
CA ALA A 31 -10.01 -16.26 2.12
C ALA A 31 -8.49 -16.53 1.99
N ALA A 32 -7.76 -15.65 1.31
CA ALA A 32 -6.31 -15.73 1.19
C ALA A 32 -5.56 -15.51 2.52
N VAL A 33 -6.13 -14.77 3.46
CA VAL A 33 -5.55 -14.54 4.79
C VAL A 33 -6.06 -15.55 5.81
N GLU A 34 -7.16 -16.24 5.52
CA GLU A 34 -7.77 -17.20 6.44
C GLU A 34 -6.81 -18.36 6.78
N GLY A 35 -6.88 -18.87 8.03
CA GLY A 35 -6.10 -20.02 8.48
C GLY A 35 -4.60 -19.78 8.65
N ASN A 36 -4.13 -18.53 8.63
CA ASN A 36 -2.72 -18.21 8.88
C ASN A 36 -2.29 -18.57 10.33
N LEU A 37 -1.02 -18.95 10.50
CA LEU A 37 -0.50 -19.48 11.77
C LEU A 37 -0.32 -18.42 12.87
N GLU A 38 -0.25 -17.13 12.51
CA GLU A 38 -0.20 -16.02 13.47
C GLU A 38 -1.56 -15.70 14.08
N GLY A 39 -2.66 -16.18 13.51
CA GLY A 39 -4.01 -15.83 13.93
C GLY A 39 -4.43 -14.41 13.52
N ASN A 40 -3.84 -13.86 12.47
CA ASN A 40 -4.28 -12.59 11.91
C ASN A 40 -5.70 -12.72 11.37
N SER A 41 -6.56 -11.73 11.66
CA SER A 41 -7.95 -11.75 11.19
C SER A 41 -8.03 -11.80 9.67
N ALA A 42 -8.89 -12.65 9.14
CA ALA A 42 -9.25 -12.65 7.72
C ALA A 42 -10.17 -11.48 7.35
N ASP A 43 -10.86 -10.89 8.32
CA ASP A 43 -11.69 -9.71 8.12
C ASP A 43 -10.84 -8.44 8.13
N ARG A 44 -10.64 -7.87 6.95
CA ARG A 44 -9.75 -6.72 6.74
C ARG A 44 -10.55 -5.44 6.56
N THR A 45 -10.15 -4.41 7.31
CA THR A 45 -10.73 -3.07 7.12
C THR A 45 -10.20 -2.46 5.82
N VAL A 46 -11.11 -1.89 5.03
CA VAL A 46 -10.79 -1.15 3.80
C VAL A 46 -11.49 0.18 3.83
N TYR A 47 -10.77 1.26 3.55
CA TYR A 47 -11.36 2.58 3.32
C TYR A 47 -11.36 2.89 1.83
N VAL A 48 -12.47 3.45 1.35
CA VAL A 48 -12.64 3.86 -0.05
C VAL A 48 -13.02 5.32 -0.10
N VAL A 49 -12.24 6.12 -0.81
CA VAL A 49 -12.53 7.53 -1.06
C VAL A 49 -13.06 7.69 -2.47
N LEU A 50 -14.24 8.25 -2.59
CA LEU A 50 -14.92 8.45 -3.86
C LEU A 50 -14.81 9.92 -4.28
N PRO A 51 -14.54 10.23 -5.57
CA PRO A 51 -14.44 11.60 -6.05
C PRO A 51 -15.81 12.28 -6.07
N ASP A 52 -15.85 13.61 -5.97
CA ASP A 52 -17.07 14.44 -5.95
C ASP A 52 -18.05 14.15 -7.09
N THR A 53 -17.53 13.73 -8.24
CA THR A 53 -18.33 13.40 -9.41
C THR A 53 -19.00 12.03 -9.32
N TYR A 54 -18.59 11.19 -8.35
CA TYR A 54 -19.09 9.84 -8.26
C TYR A 54 -20.62 9.78 -8.16
N ASP A 55 -21.22 10.55 -7.26
CA ASP A 55 -22.68 10.57 -7.11
C ASP A 55 -23.40 11.37 -8.19
N LYS A 56 -22.73 12.33 -8.82
CA LYS A 56 -23.29 13.20 -9.86
C LYS A 56 -23.31 12.53 -11.24
N ALA A 57 -22.29 11.75 -11.57
CA ALA A 57 -22.11 11.13 -12.89
C ALA A 57 -22.35 9.61 -12.81
N LYS A 58 -23.60 9.19 -12.68
CA LYS A 58 -24.01 7.78 -12.44
C LYS A 58 -23.50 6.78 -13.49
N GLY A 59 -23.33 7.20 -14.74
CA GLY A 59 -22.79 6.34 -15.82
C GLY A 59 -21.27 6.30 -15.92
N LYS A 60 -20.56 7.14 -15.14
CA LYS A 60 -19.09 7.22 -15.20
C LYS A 60 -18.42 6.10 -14.41
N ARG A 61 -17.37 5.53 -14.99
CA ARG A 61 -16.44 4.61 -14.32
C ARG A 61 -15.11 5.31 -14.08
N TYR A 62 -14.39 4.89 -13.04
CA TYR A 62 -13.23 5.59 -12.53
C TYR A 62 -12.00 4.68 -12.49
N PRO A 63 -10.80 5.20 -12.77
CA PRO A 63 -9.56 4.55 -12.39
C PRO A 63 -9.50 4.37 -10.88
N VAL A 64 -8.63 3.45 -10.43
CA VAL A 64 -8.46 3.16 -9.00
C VAL A 64 -7.00 3.26 -8.62
N VAL A 65 -6.70 3.89 -7.49
CA VAL A 65 -5.39 3.87 -6.84
C VAL A 65 -5.52 3.15 -5.51
N TYR A 66 -4.79 2.06 -5.36
CA TYR A 66 -4.65 1.32 -4.10
C TYR A 66 -3.44 1.90 -3.36
N PHE A 67 -3.63 2.28 -2.10
CA PHE A 67 -2.58 2.87 -1.28
C PHE A 67 -2.26 1.99 -0.07
N LEU A 68 -1.03 1.49 -0.02
CA LEU A 68 -0.53 0.56 0.98
C LEU A 68 0.12 1.32 2.15
N HIS A 69 -0.28 1.00 3.38
CA HIS A 69 0.26 1.64 4.59
C HIS A 69 1.65 1.12 4.98
N GLY A 70 2.37 1.90 5.81
CA GLY A 70 3.67 1.56 6.35
C GLY A 70 3.62 0.53 7.48
N PHE A 71 4.82 0.03 7.86
CA PHE A 71 4.99 -0.86 9.00
C PHE A 71 4.52 -0.20 10.30
N ASN A 72 3.97 -1.00 11.21
CA ASN A 72 3.43 -0.55 12.50
C ASN A 72 2.37 0.56 12.38
N SER A 73 1.64 0.55 11.27
CA SER A 73 0.57 1.48 10.95
C SER A 73 -0.66 0.75 10.44
N THR A 74 -1.76 1.48 10.23
CA THR A 74 -3.03 0.96 9.73
C THR A 74 -3.55 1.83 8.61
N ALA A 75 -4.49 1.33 7.82
CA ALA A 75 -5.17 2.12 6.80
C ALA A 75 -5.85 3.36 7.40
N SER A 76 -6.42 3.26 8.61
CA SER A 76 -7.09 4.39 9.27
C SER A 76 -6.15 5.57 9.53
N LYS A 77 -4.90 5.32 9.94
CA LYS A 77 -3.91 6.39 10.20
C LYS A 77 -3.56 7.21 8.95
N TYR A 78 -3.68 6.62 7.78
CA TYR A 78 -3.48 7.33 6.51
C TYR A 78 -4.73 8.09 6.08
N VAL A 79 -5.92 7.58 6.41
CA VAL A 79 -7.18 8.21 6.04
C VAL A 79 -7.57 9.32 7.02
N GLU A 80 -7.43 9.08 8.31
CA GLU A 80 -7.79 10.04 9.36
C GLU A 80 -6.92 11.30 9.32
N GLY A 81 -7.58 12.46 9.45
CA GLY A 81 -6.91 13.75 9.46
C GLY A 81 -6.32 14.17 8.11
N THR A 82 -6.75 13.55 7.01
CA THR A 82 -6.45 13.99 5.64
C THR A 82 -7.77 14.26 4.93
N ASP A 83 -7.94 15.49 4.45
CA ASP A 83 -9.07 15.85 3.58
C ASP A 83 -8.79 15.37 2.16
N TYR A 84 -9.02 14.08 1.93
CA TYR A 84 -8.86 13.49 0.59
C TYR A 84 -9.83 14.05 -0.44
N GLU A 85 -10.94 14.61 0.01
CA GLU A 85 -11.92 15.27 -0.85
C GLU A 85 -11.31 16.54 -1.44
N ALA A 86 -10.77 17.41 -0.58
CA ALA A 86 -10.03 18.58 -1.02
C ALA A 86 -8.80 18.18 -1.85
N ALA A 87 -8.12 17.08 -1.49
CA ALA A 87 -6.98 16.57 -2.23
C ALA A 87 -7.34 16.18 -3.67
N LEU A 88 -8.40 15.39 -3.85
CA LEU A 88 -8.89 14.98 -5.17
C LEU A 88 -9.33 16.18 -6.01
N ARG A 89 -10.04 17.16 -5.39
CA ARG A 89 -10.43 18.40 -6.07
C ARG A 89 -9.23 19.23 -6.50
N THR A 90 -8.27 19.44 -5.59
CA THR A 90 -7.05 20.23 -5.84
C THR A 90 -6.22 19.61 -6.97
N ALA A 91 -6.03 18.30 -6.93
CA ALA A 91 -5.32 17.57 -7.97
C ALA A 91 -6.14 17.36 -9.25
N ARG A 92 -7.42 17.74 -9.27
CA ARG A 92 -8.40 17.42 -10.33
C ARG A 92 -8.38 15.93 -10.68
N ALA A 93 -8.22 15.09 -9.66
CA ALA A 93 -8.05 13.65 -9.83
C ALA A 93 -9.41 12.94 -9.78
N GLU A 94 -9.81 12.40 -10.92
CA GLU A 94 -11.06 11.65 -11.10
C GLU A 94 -10.78 10.14 -10.88
N VAL A 95 -10.35 9.79 -9.67
CA VAL A 95 -9.96 8.43 -9.28
C VAL A 95 -10.66 7.99 -7.99
N ILE A 96 -10.87 6.70 -7.82
CA ILE A 96 -11.24 6.08 -6.55
C ILE A 96 -9.95 5.74 -5.81
N LEU A 97 -9.86 6.09 -4.51
CA LEU A 97 -8.75 5.69 -3.67
C LEU A 97 -9.18 4.55 -2.76
N VAL A 98 -8.34 3.52 -2.63
CA VAL A 98 -8.62 2.34 -1.80
C VAL A 98 -7.44 2.12 -0.84
N PHE A 99 -7.72 2.12 0.45
CA PHE A 99 -6.73 1.96 1.52
C PHE A 99 -7.02 0.65 2.29
N PRO A 100 -6.40 -0.47 1.91
CA PRO A 100 -6.55 -1.73 2.65
C PRO A 100 -5.70 -1.73 3.91
N ASP A 101 -6.21 -2.33 4.98
CA ASP A 101 -5.44 -2.63 6.17
C ASP A 101 -4.70 -3.96 6.02
N SER A 102 -3.39 -3.95 6.24
CA SER A 102 -2.49 -5.10 6.18
C SER A 102 -1.66 -5.25 7.46
N MET A 103 -2.17 -4.69 8.58
CA MET A 103 -1.57 -4.86 9.89
C MET A 103 -1.65 -6.32 10.32
N THR A 104 -0.58 -6.80 10.95
CA THR A 104 -0.45 -8.16 11.48
C THR A 104 0.06 -8.14 12.91
N LYS A 105 0.15 -9.30 13.53
CA LYS A 105 0.68 -9.49 14.88
C LYS A 105 2.03 -8.80 15.09
N TRP A 106 2.93 -8.87 14.12
CA TRP A 106 4.28 -8.29 14.22
C TRP A 106 4.40 -6.86 13.69
N GLY A 107 3.31 -6.25 13.22
CA GLY A 107 3.30 -4.85 12.78
C GLY A 107 3.19 -4.64 11.27
N GLY A 108 3.12 -5.71 10.48
CA GLY A 108 2.93 -5.61 9.04
C GLY A 108 3.13 -6.93 8.29
N SER A 109 2.43 -7.08 7.19
CA SER A 109 2.39 -8.30 6.38
C SER A 109 3.56 -8.44 5.39
N MET A 110 4.39 -7.42 5.26
CA MET A 110 5.38 -7.28 4.17
C MET A 110 4.75 -7.51 2.79
N TYR A 111 3.44 -7.31 2.67
CA TYR A 111 2.66 -7.53 1.44
C TYR A 111 3.09 -8.81 0.70
N SER A 112 3.20 -9.91 1.44
CA SER A 112 3.73 -11.19 0.98
C SER A 112 2.74 -12.32 1.21
N ASN A 113 2.84 -13.36 0.41
CA ASN A 113 2.16 -14.63 0.68
C ASN A 113 3.01 -15.48 1.63
N SER A 114 2.42 -15.94 2.72
CA SER A 114 3.07 -16.77 3.72
C SER A 114 2.05 -17.55 4.53
N PRO A 115 2.27 -18.85 4.78
CA PRO A 115 1.39 -19.63 5.66
C PRO A 115 1.40 -19.10 7.10
N THR A 116 2.45 -18.38 7.50
CA THR A 116 2.56 -17.80 8.83
C THR A 116 1.73 -16.53 8.96
N VAL A 117 1.91 -15.58 8.03
CA VAL A 117 1.25 -14.26 8.08
C VAL A 117 -0.15 -14.29 7.46
N GLY A 118 -0.37 -15.12 6.43
CA GLY A 118 -1.48 -15.07 5.50
C GLY A 118 -1.02 -14.60 4.11
N ASN A 119 -1.83 -14.86 3.09
CA ASN A 119 -1.47 -14.55 1.70
C ASN A 119 -1.88 -13.11 1.32
N PHE A 120 -1.20 -12.11 1.89
CA PHE A 120 -1.53 -10.70 1.67
C PHE A 120 -1.23 -10.20 0.25
N GLU A 121 -0.35 -10.84 -0.50
CA GLU A 121 -0.16 -10.56 -1.93
C GLU A 121 -1.44 -10.89 -2.71
N ASP A 122 -2.04 -12.06 -2.45
CA ASP A 122 -3.29 -12.48 -3.07
C ASP A 122 -4.48 -11.65 -2.58
N PHE A 123 -4.52 -11.30 -1.30
CA PHE A 123 -5.52 -10.37 -0.79
C PHE A 123 -5.51 -9.05 -1.58
N ILE A 124 -4.35 -8.40 -1.71
CA ILE A 124 -4.23 -7.11 -2.39
C ILE A 124 -4.48 -7.23 -3.89
N ALA A 125 -3.83 -8.19 -4.55
CA ALA A 125 -3.78 -8.22 -6.01
C ALA A 125 -4.90 -9.05 -6.68
N ASN A 126 -5.68 -9.82 -5.91
CA ASN A 126 -6.79 -10.61 -6.42
C ASN A 126 -8.11 -10.24 -5.72
N GLU A 127 -8.23 -10.53 -4.43
CA GLU A 127 -9.52 -10.42 -3.71
C GLU A 127 -9.99 -8.97 -3.57
N LEU A 128 -9.11 -8.06 -3.17
CA LEU A 128 -9.43 -6.64 -3.03
C LEU A 128 -9.77 -6.01 -4.38
N ILE A 129 -9.07 -6.39 -5.45
CA ILE A 129 -9.38 -5.93 -6.81
C ILE A 129 -10.79 -6.37 -7.21
N ALA A 130 -11.10 -7.66 -7.06
CA ALA A 130 -12.40 -8.21 -7.40
C ALA A 130 -13.53 -7.58 -6.56
N TRP A 131 -13.28 -7.41 -5.26
CA TRP A 131 -14.23 -6.75 -4.36
C TRP A 131 -14.47 -5.28 -4.76
N THR A 132 -13.42 -4.53 -5.06
CA THR A 132 -13.53 -3.13 -5.47
C THR A 132 -14.30 -3.00 -6.78
N ASP A 133 -13.98 -3.82 -7.77
CA ASP A 133 -14.64 -3.80 -9.09
C ASP A 133 -16.13 -4.20 -9.01
N LYS A 134 -16.48 -5.09 -8.06
CA LYS A 134 -17.86 -5.51 -7.80
C LYS A 134 -18.70 -4.42 -7.11
N ASN A 135 -18.12 -3.69 -6.18
CA ASN A 135 -18.85 -2.77 -5.30
C ASN A 135 -18.84 -1.31 -5.77
N PHE A 136 -17.90 -0.94 -6.64
CA PHE A 136 -17.73 0.44 -7.12
C PHE A 136 -17.66 0.50 -8.64
N ARG A 137 -17.97 1.69 -9.19
CA ARG A 137 -17.90 1.94 -10.63
C ARG A 137 -16.46 2.17 -11.09
N THR A 138 -15.66 1.13 -11.01
CA THR A 138 -14.28 1.11 -11.47
C THR A 138 -14.19 0.82 -12.98
N ILE A 139 -13.04 1.10 -13.57
CA ILE A 139 -12.65 0.62 -14.90
C ILE A 139 -11.87 -0.68 -14.69
N PRO A 140 -12.46 -1.88 -14.95
CA PRO A 140 -11.87 -3.16 -14.54
C PRO A 140 -10.77 -3.65 -15.49
N ARG A 141 -9.73 -2.83 -15.69
CA ARG A 141 -8.57 -3.18 -16.51
C ARG A 141 -7.28 -2.58 -15.90
N ARG A 142 -6.14 -3.23 -16.14
CA ARG A 142 -4.86 -2.83 -15.56
C ARG A 142 -4.47 -1.39 -15.83
N GLU A 143 -4.75 -0.87 -17.04
CA GLU A 143 -4.39 0.49 -17.47
C GLU A 143 -5.08 1.57 -16.63
N ALA A 144 -6.12 1.21 -15.88
CA ALA A 144 -6.85 2.09 -14.98
C ALA A 144 -6.56 1.80 -13.50
N ARG A 145 -5.57 0.93 -13.18
CA ARG A 145 -5.20 0.59 -11.79
C ARG A 145 -3.80 1.03 -11.46
N GLY A 146 -3.68 1.88 -10.45
CA GLY A 146 -2.45 2.32 -9.84
C GLY A 146 -2.21 1.67 -8.47
N LEU A 147 -0.96 1.49 -8.11
CA LEU A 147 -0.55 1.04 -6.79
C LEU A 147 0.43 2.06 -6.21
N ALA A 148 0.15 2.52 -5.00
CA ALA A 148 1.03 3.41 -4.25
C ALA A 148 1.17 2.92 -2.83
N GLY A 149 2.19 3.42 -2.12
CA GLY A 149 2.32 3.13 -0.71
C GLY A 149 3.51 3.85 -0.09
N HIS A 150 3.51 3.89 1.23
CA HIS A 150 4.55 4.53 2.02
C HIS A 150 5.33 3.49 2.83
N SER A 151 6.65 3.63 2.92
CA SER A 151 7.51 2.77 3.73
C SER A 151 7.37 1.28 3.34
N MET A 152 6.91 0.40 4.23
CA MET A 152 6.54 -0.98 3.91
C MET A 152 5.53 -1.04 2.74
N GLY A 153 4.60 -0.08 2.65
CA GLY A 153 3.67 0.03 1.53
C GLY A 153 4.37 0.40 0.22
N GLY A 154 5.40 1.24 0.27
CA GLY A 154 6.26 1.56 -0.87
C GLY A 154 7.04 0.33 -1.35
N TYR A 155 7.57 -0.46 -0.42
CA TYR A 155 8.13 -1.79 -0.70
C TYR A 155 7.11 -2.69 -1.40
N GLY A 156 5.91 -2.83 -0.80
CA GLY A 156 4.82 -3.61 -1.38
C GLY A 156 4.43 -3.15 -2.77
N THR A 157 4.47 -1.84 -3.02
CA THR A 157 4.18 -1.25 -4.33
C THR A 157 5.15 -1.74 -5.40
N LEU A 158 6.45 -1.68 -5.15
CA LEU A 158 7.47 -2.14 -6.10
C LEU A 158 7.42 -3.66 -6.28
N LYS A 159 7.34 -4.43 -5.19
CA LYS A 159 7.26 -5.89 -5.22
C LYS A 159 6.03 -6.39 -5.98
N LEU A 160 4.84 -5.91 -5.62
CA LEU A 160 3.60 -6.31 -6.28
C LEU A 160 3.54 -5.83 -7.73
N GLY A 161 4.05 -4.64 -8.02
CA GLY A 161 4.16 -4.15 -9.39
C GLY A 161 5.01 -5.06 -10.27
N MET A 162 6.14 -5.55 -9.77
CA MET A 162 6.98 -6.53 -10.47
C MET A 162 6.24 -7.87 -10.66
N LYS A 163 5.62 -8.41 -9.61
CA LYS A 163 4.99 -9.73 -9.64
C LYS A 163 3.63 -9.75 -10.36
N ARG A 164 2.91 -8.63 -10.35
CA ARG A 164 1.54 -8.53 -10.88
C ARG A 164 1.39 -7.43 -11.94
N PRO A 165 2.21 -7.49 -13.01
CA PRO A 165 2.10 -6.55 -14.13
C PRO A 165 0.82 -6.73 -14.96
N ASP A 166 0.05 -7.78 -14.68
CA ASP A 166 -1.29 -8.05 -15.20
C ASP A 166 -2.38 -7.24 -14.49
N VAL A 167 -2.14 -6.79 -13.26
CA VAL A 167 -3.10 -6.09 -12.40
C VAL A 167 -2.88 -4.59 -12.40
N PHE A 168 -1.64 -4.14 -12.20
CA PHE A 168 -1.29 -2.73 -12.04
C PHE A 168 -0.52 -2.20 -13.25
N SER A 169 -0.74 -0.92 -13.58
CA SER A 169 -0.04 -0.26 -14.69
C SER A 169 0.87 0.89 -14.28
N ALA A 170 0.65 1.50 -13.12
CA ALA A 170 1.43 2.62 -12.61
C ALA A 170 1.76 2.43 -11.13
N LEU A 171 2.98 2.77 -10.73
CA LEU A 171 3.52 2.52 -9.39
C LEU A 171 4.08 3.82 -8.80
N TYR A 172 3.73 4.15 -7.56
CA TYR A 172 4.34 5.26 -6.82
C TYR A 172 4.78 4.80 -5.43
N ALA A 173 6.08 4.66 -5.22
CA ALA A 173 6.66 4.24 -3.94
C ALA A 173 7.20 5.46 -3.17
N MET A 174 6.58 5.76 -2.03
CA MET A 174 6.97 6.86 -1.15
C MET A 174 7.87 6.32 -0.03
N ASN A 175 9.10 6.84 0.07
CA ASN A 175 10.04 6.44 1.12
C ASN A 175 10.08 4.91 1.34
N PRO A 176 10.22 4.10 0.28
CA PRO A 176 10.02 2.66 0.38
C PRO A 176 11.11 2.01 1.24
N CYS A 177 10.75 1.29 2.31
CA CYS A 177 11.72 0.51 3.07
C CYS A 177 12.11 -0.79 2.35
N CYS A 178 13.08 -1.49 2.92
CA CYS A 178 13.30 -2.92 2.64
C CYS A 178 13.68 -3.22 1.17
N GLN A 179 14.32 -2.26 0.50
CA GLN A 179 14.74 -2.40 -0.91
C GLN A 179 15.90 -3.37 -1.08
N ILE A 180 16.74 -3.50 -0.05
CA ILE A 180 17.85 -4.44 0.02
C ILE A 180 17.57 -5.51 1.08
N PRO A 181 18.24 -6.68 1.02
CA PRO A 181 18.17 -7.67 2.08
C PRO A 181 18.73 -7.07 3.38
N ARG A 182 17.96 -7.20 4.47
CA ARG A 182 18.48 -6.84 5.76
C ARG A 182 19.60 -7.82 6.14
N PRO A 183 20.82 -7.35 6.43
CA PRO A 183 21.88 -8.23 6.89
C PRO A 183 21.51 -8.74 8.29
N ALA A 184 21.64 -10.04 8.50
CA ALA A 184 21.67 -10.59 9.86
C ALA A 184 23.11 -10.59 10.37
N SER A 185 23.25 -10.44 11.68
CA SER A 185 24.52 -10.55 12.37
C SER A 185 24.41 -11.52 13.56
N SER A 186 25.54 -11.96 14.13
CA SER A 186 25.51 -12.78 15.35
C SER A 186 24.84 -12.06 16.54
N ALA A 187 24.75 -10.72 16.52
CA ALA A 187 24.02 -9.94 17.53
C ALA A 187 22.50 -10.19 17.48
N ASP A 188 21.97 -10.66 16.36
CA ASP A 188 20.55 -11.00 16.20
C ASP A 188 20.20 -12.35 16.85
N ALA A 189 21.20 -13.16 17.25
CA ALA A 189 21.02 -14.42 17.98
C ALA A 189 20.22 -14.25 19.28
N LYS A 190 20.23 -13.07 19.87
CA LYS A 190 19.38 -12.74 21.03
C LYS A 190 17.90 -13.03 20.81
N TYR A 191 17.40 -12.89 19.57
CA TYR A 191 15.99 -13.12 19.22
C TYR A 191 15.61 -14.60 19.29
N GLU A 192 16.57 -15.54 19.19
CA GLU A 192 16.31 -16.98 19.24
C GLU A 192 15.76 -17.42 20.62
N ALA A 193 16.14 -16.71 21.67
CA ALA A 193 15.71 -17.00 23.05
C ALA A 193 14.45 -16.22 23.47
N TRP A 194 13.91 -15.36 22.64
CA TRP A 194 12.76 -14.53 23.00
C TRP A 194 11.46 -15.33 23.04
N THR A 195 10.62 -14.99 24.01
CA THR A 195 9.22 -15.40 24.01
C THR A 195 8.40 -14.49 23.09
N VAL A 196 7.18 -14.93 22.77
CA VAL A 196 6.23 -14.09 22.00
C VAL A 196 5.96 -12.76 22.70
N ASP A 197 5.79 -12.77 24.02
CA ASP A 197 5.52 -11.56 24.81
C ASP A 197 6.70 -10.59 24.78
N GLN A 198 7.93 -11.10 24.88
CA GLN A 198 9.14 -10.29 24.76
C GLN A 198 9.23 -9.65 23.35
N ALA A 199 8.96 -10.43 22.31
CA ALA A 199 8.98 -9.93 20.94
C ALA A 199 7.89 -8.87 20.69
N LEU A 200 6.69 -9.05 21.25
CA LEU A 200 5.60 -8.06 21.14
C LEU A 200 5.87 -6.77 21.91
N ALA A 201 6.53 -6.87 23.08
CA ALA A 201 6.90 -5.72 23.90
C ALA A 201 8.12 -4.95 23.37
N ALA A 202 8.84 -5.50 22.41
CA ALA A 202 10.06 -4.91 21.87
C ALA A 202 9.78 -3.65 21.04
N ASP A 203 10.84 -2.87 20.79
CA ASP A 203 10.80 -1.76 19.86
C ASP A 203 10.40 -2.21 18.44
N TRP A 204 9.96 -1.26 17.62
CA TRP A 204 9.45 -1.55 16.29
C TRP A 204 10.49 -2.19 15.36
N MET A 205 11.78 -1.86 15.54
CA MET A 205 12.87 -2.38 14.71
C MET A 205 13.14 -3.86 15.04
N SER A 206 13.15 -4.20 16.33
CA SER A 206 13.25 -5.58 16.81
C SER A 206 12.07 -6.44 16.36
N ARG A 207 10.82 -5.92 16.46
CA ARG A 207 9.64 -6.58 15.91
C ARG A 207 9.70 -6.79 14.41
N GLY A 208 10.34 -5.88 13.69
CA GLY A 208 10.56 -5.98 12.25
C GLY A 208 11.27 -7.26 11.82
N ASN A 209 12.18 -7.82 12.67
CA ASN A 209 12.82 -9.10 12.38
C ASN A 209 11.81 -10.25 12.36
N PHE A 210 10.85 -10.25 13.28
CA PHE A 210 9.80 -11.28 13.33
C PHE A 210 8.81 -11.12 12.17
N ALA A 211 8.44 -9.89 11.81
CA ALA A 211 7.58 -9.64 10.65
C ALA A 211 8.23 -10.11 9.35
N VAL A 212 9.50 -9.81 9.14
CA VAL A 212 10.29 -10.25 7.98
C VAL A 212 10.42 -11.76 7.96
N ALA A 213 10.78 -12.39 9.10
CA ALA A 213 10.91 -13.84 9.20
C ALA A 213 9.57 -14.55 8.91
N ALA A 214 8.47 -14.08 9.50
CA ALA A 214 7.14 -14.63 9.29
C ALA A 214 6.68 -14.52 7.83
N ALA A 215 7.03 -13.42 7.16
CA ALA A 215 6.64 -13.17 5.78
C ALA A 215 7.54 -13.88 4.74
N TRP A 216 8.87 -13.96 4.98
CA TRP A 216 9.83 -14.36 3.95
C TRP A 216 10.57 -15.67 4.25
N SER A 217 10.57 -16.12 5.51
CA SER A 217 11.14 -17.40 5.93
C SER A 217 10.18 -18.18 6.83
N PRO A 218 8.90 -18.35 6.41
CA PRO A 218 7.93 -19.10 7.21
C PRO A 218 8.39 -20.53 7.43
N ASN A 219 8.13 -21.05 8.65
CA ASN A 219 8.39 -22.43 9.03
C ASN A 219 7.27 -22.94 9.93
N PRO A 220 6.22 -23.59 9.37
CA PRO A 220 5.09 -24.10 10.15
C PRO A 220 5.47 -25.07 11.26
N SER A 221 6.65 -25.69 11.17
CA SER A 221 7.15 -26.67 12.18
C SER A 221 7.83 -26.03 13.39
N LYS A 222 7.96 -24.69 13.43
CA LYS A 222 8.64 -23.97 14.52
C LYS A 222 7.70 -23.04 15.30
N PRO A 223 6.75 -23.58 16.10
CA PRO A 223 6.00 -22.75 17.03
C PRO A 223 6.93 -22.14 18.08
N PRO A 224 6.59 -20.99 18.70
CA PRO A 224 5.38 -20.21 18.51
C PRO A 224 5.47 -19.15 17.40
N PHE A 225 6.64 -18.96 16.77
CA PHE A 225 6.86 -17.93 15.75
C PHE A 225 6.54 -18.41 14.33
N TYR A 226 6.52 -19.73 14.10
CA TYR A 226 6.26 -20.34 12.80
C TYR A 226 7.14 -19.75 11.67
N ALA A 227 8.39 -19.43 12.02
CA ALA A 227 9.37 -18.81 11.12
C ALA A 227 10.80 -19.20 11.48
N ASP A 228 11.67 -19.18 10.47
CA ASP A 228 13.11 -19.23 10.67
C ASP A 228 13.66 -17.81 10.79
N LEU A 229 14.39 -17.53 11.87
CA LEU A 229 15.05 -16.24 12.09
C LEU A 229 16.34 -16.14 11.25
N GLY A 230 16.85 -14.92 11.12
CA GLY A 230 18.10 -14.64 10.41
C GLY A 230 19.33 -15.32 11.01
N THR A 231 19.22 -15.84 12.24
CA THR A 231 20.24 -16.63 12.94
C THR A 231 19.67 -17.95 13.43
N SER A 232 20.55 -18.95 13.61
CA SER A 232 20.28 -20.24 14.26
C SER A 232 21.52 -20.70 14.99
N ASP A 233 21.38 -21.13 16.25
CA ASP A 233 22.48 -21.55 17.11
C ASP A 233 23.59 -20.49 17.25
N GLY A 234 23.17 -19.22 17.33
CA GLY A 234 24.09 -18.08 17.45
C GLY A 234 24.81 -17.67 16.17
N LYS A 235 24.54 -18.32 15.04
CA LYS A 235 25.15 -18.05 13.73
C LYS A 235 24.18 -17.54 12.71
N VAL A 236 24.67 -16.73 11.77
CA VAL A 236 23.87 -16.29 10.63
C VAL A 236 23.39 -17.51 9.83
N ASN A 237 22.12 -17.52 9.49
CA ASN A 237 21.51 -18.57 8.67
C ASN A 237 21.45 -18.11 7.19
N ASP A 238 22.46 -18.50 6.43
CA ASP A 238 22.62 -18.08 5.02
C ASP A 238 21.41 -18.43 4.15
N LEU A 239 20.74 -19.57 4.42
CA LEU A 239 19.55 -19.95 3.67
C LEU A 239 18.37 -18.97 3.93
N VAL A 240 18.23 -18.52 5.18
CA VAL A 240 17.21 -17.52 5.53
C VAL A 240 17.54 -16.18 4.89
N ILE A 241 18.80 -15.76 4.93
CA ILE A 241 19.25 -14.52 4.29
C ILE A 241 19.01 -14.57 2.77
N ALA A 242 19.25 -15.71 2.14
CA ALA A 242 18.95 -15.91 0.72
C ALA A 242 17.43 -15.79 0.43
N LYS A 243 16.55 -16.35 1.29
CA LYS A 243 15.09 -16.17 1.19
C LYS A 243 14.67 -14.70 1.33
N TRP A 244 15.29 -13.96 2.26
CA TRP A 244 15.02 -12.54 2.45
C TRP A 244 15.48 -11.73 1.23
N ALA A 245 16.66 -12.03 0.69
CA ALA A 245 17.17 -11.41 -0.52
C ALA A 245 16.24 -11.60 -1.72
N ALA A 246 15.65 -12.79 -1.86
CA ALA A 246 14.70 -13.08 -2.94
C ALA A 246 13.42 -12.23 -2.89
N ASN A 247 13.14 -11.58 -1.75
CA ASN A 247 12.02 -10.66 -1.57
C ASN A 247 12.44 -9.17 -1.65
N SER A 248 13.72 -8.87 -1.89
CA SER A 248 14.24 -7.53 -2.01
C SER A 248 14.00 -6.97 -3.41
N PRO A 249 13.36 -5.80 -3.59
CA PRO A 249 13.15 -5.20 -4.89
C PRO A 249 14.42 -5.00 -5.71
N VAL A 250 15.55 -4.64 -5.10
CA VAL A 250 16.85 -4.51 -5.78
C VAL A 250 17.30 -5.84 -6.36
N ALA A 251 17.20 -6.95 -5.60
CA ALA A 251 17.55 -8.27 -6.09
C ALA A 251 16.55 -8.81 -7.13
N MET A 252 15.26 -8.49 -6.96
CA MET A 252 14.19 -8.91 -7.87
C MET A 252 14.26 -8.22 -9.23
N ALA A 253 14.65 -6.95 -9.29
CA ALA A 253 14.51 -6.10 -10.47
C ALA A 253 15.04 -6.76 -11.77
N SER A 254 16.19 -7.42 -11.72
CA SER A 254 16.78 -8.08 -12.89
C SER A 254 15.91 -9.20 -13.47
N GLN A 255 15.14 -9.90 -12.64
CA GLN A 255 14.27 -10.99 -13.04
C GLN A 255 12.91 -10.49 -13.57
N TYR A 256 12.52 -9.26 -13.20
CA TYR A 256 11.23 -8.67 -13.52
C TYR A 256 11.31 -7.52 -14.54
N LEU A 257 12.40 -7.40 -15.31
CA LEU A 257 12.54 -6.36 -16.34
C LEU A 257 11.37 -6.30 -17.34
N PRO A 258 10.83 -7.43 -17.83
CA PRO A 258 9.67 -7.39 -18.72
C PRO A 258 8.43 -6.78 -18.04
N ALA A 259 8.23 -7.02 -16.74
CA ALA A 259 7.13 -6.46 -15.97
C ALA A 259 7.31 -4.95 -15.78
N LEU A 260 8.50 -4.51 -15.35
CA LEU A 260 8.85 -3.11 -15.14
C LEU A 260 8.72 -2.28 -16.42
N ARG A 261 9.16 -2.82 -17.58
CA ARG A 261 9.03 -2.15 -18.89
C ARG A 261 7.58 -1.99 -19.37
N ARG A 262 6.65 -2.75 -18.81
CA ARG A 262 5.22 -2.65 -19.14
C ARG A 262 4.49 -1.59 -18.31
N MET A 263 5.11 -1.01 -17.30
CA MET A 263 4.49 0.05 -16.49
C MET A 263 4.32 1.32 -17.32
N SER A 264 3.17 1.96 -17.18
CA SER A 264 2.90 3.28 -17.77
C SER A 264 3.64 4.40 -17.06
N GLY A 265 4.04 4.16 -15.81
CA GLY A 265 4.87 5.03 -15.00
C GLY A 265 5.31 4.34 -13.73
N ILE A 266 6.52 4.66 -13.28
CA ILE A 266 7.08 4.29 -11.99
C ILE A 266 7.61 5.57 -11.37
N ALA A 267 7.31 5.81 -10.09
CA ALA A 267 7.89 6.91 -9.33
C ALA A 267 8.36 6.41 -7.97
N ILE A 268 9.49 6.95 -7.53
CA ILE A 268 10.09 6.70 -6.22
C ILE A 268 10.52 8.05 -5.65
N ASP A 269 10.19 8.32 -4.41
CA ASP A 269 10.68 9.49 -3.71
C ASP A 269 11.17 9.15 -2.30
N THR A 270 12.07 9.98 -1.76
CA THR A 270 12.61 9.83 -0.41
C THR A 270 12.98 11.17 0.20
N GLY A 271 12.91 11.27 1.53
CA GLY A 271 13.38 12.44 2.26
C GLY A 271 14.92 12.52 2.31
N ASP A 272 15.48 13.73 2.29
CA ASP A 272 16.93 13.94 2.38
C ASP A 272 17.52 13.52 3.74
N THR A 273 16.69 13.47 4.79
CA THR A 273 17.06 13.01 6.13
C THR A 273 16.39 11.67 6.51
N ASP A 274 15.84 10.94 5.52
CA ASP A 274 15.21 9.68 5.75
C ASP A 274 16.24 8.57 6.04
N PHE A 275 15.94 7.71 7.02
CA PHE A 275 16.80 6.58 7.37
C PHE A 275 16.83 5.46 6.32
N VAL A 276 15.84 5.41 5.40
CA VAL A 276 15.82 4.45 4.27
C VAL A 276 16.42 5.01 2.99
N ARG A 277 16.85 6.26 2.98
CA ARG A 277 17.33 6.95 1.79
C ARG A 277 18.38 6.19 1.01
N ALA A 278 19.37 5.59 1.70
CA ALA A 278 20.43 4.84 1.03
C ALA A 278 19.89 3.60 0.27
N ASP A 279 18.87 2.94 0.80
CA ASP A 279 18.19 1.83 0.15
C ASP A 279 17.41 2.30 -1.09
N ASP A 280 16.79 3.49 -0.99
CA ASP A 280 16.01 4.10 -2.08
C ASP A 280 16.92 4.60 -3.21
N GLU A 281 18.08 5.15 -2.90
CA GLU A 281 19.11 5.49 -3.89
C GLU A 281 19.56 4.23 -4.65
N LEU A 282 19.72 3.10 -3.95
CA LEU A 282 20.17 1.85 -4.58
C LEU A 282 19.11 1.24 -5.53
N ILE A 283 17.83 1.31 -5.20
CA ILE A 283 16.78 0.86 -6.16
C ILE A 283 16.69 1.82 -7.34
N HIS A 284 16.81 3.14 -7.14
CA HIS A 284 16.91 4.12 -8.21
C HIS A 284 18.07 3.80 -9.16
N GLU A 285 19.28 3.59 -8.63
CA GLU A 285 20.46 3.23 -9.42
C GLU A 285 20.26 1.90 -10.16
N THR A 286 19.62 0.93 -9.49
CA THR A 286 19.35 -0.39 -10.09
C THR A 286 18.40 -0.26 -11.29
N LEU A 287 17.30 0.48 -11.17
CA LEU A 287 16.36 0.73 -12.27
C LEU A 287 17.04 1.50 -13.40
N THR A 288 17.84 2.51 -13.08
CA THR A 288 18.62 3.31 -14.04
C THR A 288 19.59 2.41 -14.82
N ARG A 289 20.34 1.55 -14.15
CA ARG A 289 21.28 0.59 -14.76
C ARG A 289 20.59 -0.36 -15.76
N PHE A 290 19.36 -0.76 -15.46
CA PHE A 290 18.57 -1.62 -16.35
C PHE A 290 17.77 -0.87 -17.41
N GLY A 291 17.91 0.45 -17.49
CA GLY A 291 17.21 1.29 -18.47
C GLY A 291 15.70 1.30 -18.26
N ILE A 292 15.24 1.20 -17.00
CA ILE A 292 13.83 1.32 -16.62
C ILE A 292 13.52 2.79 -16.37
N ALA A 293 12.67 3.38 -17.21
CA ALA A 293 12.21 4.75 -17.02
C ALA A 293 11.40 4.90 -15.74
N HIS A 294 11.76 5.86 -14.89
CA HIS A 294 11.07 6.16 -13.64
C HIS A 294 11.35 7.59 -13.20
N ASP A 295 10.39 8.17 -12.47
CA ASP A 295 10.55 9.44 -11.78
C ASP A 295 11.29 9.19 -10.46
N TRP A 296 12.31 10.00 -10.15
CA TRP A 296 13.07 9.95 -8.91
C TRP A 296 13.19 11.34 -8.30
N GLU A 297 12.91 11.46 -6.98
CA GLU A 297 13.03 12.72 -6.28
C GLU A 297 13.54 12.51 -4.84
N ILE A 298 14.60 13.24 -4.46
CA ILE A 298 14.97 13.45 -3.07
C ILE A 298 14.40 14.81 -2.65
N TYR A 299 13.59 14.86 -1.62
CA TYR A 299 12.97 16.09 -1.13
C TYR A 299 13.43 16.43 0.28
N VAL A 300 13.33 17.68 0.68
CA VAL A 300 13.64 18.13 2.05
C VAL A 300 12.59 17.57 3.01
N GLY A 301 12.97 16.61 3.85
CA GLY A 301 12.09 15.96 4.82
C GLY A 301 12.65 14.65 5.36
N ASP A 302 11.90 14.10 6.32
CA ASP A 302 12.18 12.79 6.93
C ASP A 302 11.24 11.69 6.40
N HIS A 303 11.26 10.54 7.06
CA HIS A 303 10.48 9.37 6.67
C HIS A 303 8.95 9.58 6.60
N GLY A 304 8.41 10.55 7.36
CA GLY A 304 6.95 10.65 7.52
C GLY A 304 6.36 12.04 7.42
N ASN A 305 7.16 13.09 7.63
CA ASN A 305 6.65 14.44 7.85
C ASN A 305 5.96 15.08 6.62
N ARG A 306 6.21 14.58 5.41
CA ARG A 306 5.66 15.13 4.16
C ARG A 306 4.73 14.17 3.40
N VAL A 307 4.42 12.99 3.96
CA VAL A 307 3.61 11.96 3.26
C VAL A 307 2.27 12.52 2.78
N LYS A 308 1.52 13.20 3.64
CA LYS A 308 0.20 13.75 3.28
C LYS A 308 0.28 14.83 2.20
N GLU A 309 1.23 15.75 2.34
CA GLU A 309 1.46 16.79 1.35
C GLU A 309 1.86 16.22 0.00
N ARG A 310 2.80 15.28 0.01
CA ARG A 310 3.31 14.65 -1.23
C ARG A 310 2.25 13.77 -1.88
N PHE A 311 1.40 13.14 -1.10
CA PHE A 311 0.26 12.42 -1.67
C PHE A 311 -0.59 13.34 -2.56
N VAL A 312 -0.90 14.55 -2.09
CA VAL A 312 -1.69 15.54 -2.84
C VAL A 312 -0.93 16.13 -4.02
N THR A 313 0.33 16.52 -3.78
CA THR A 313 1.10 17.34 -4.74
C THR A 313 1.90 16.52 -5.74
N LYS A 314 2.14 15.24 -5.47
CA LYS A 314 2.96 14.35 -6.30
C LYS A 314 2.22 13.08 -6.72
N VAL A 315 1.69 12.30 -5.75
CA VAL A 315 1.08 10.99 -6.01
C VAL A 315 -0.18 11.13 -6.87
N LEU A 316 -1.13 11.97 -6.48
CA LEU A 316 -2.36 12.17 -7.25
C LEU A 316 -2.12 12.70 -8.67
N PRO A 317 -1.29 13.75 -8.88
CA PRO A 317 -0.94 14.20 -10.22
C PRO A 317 -0.24 13.14 -11.07
N PHE A 318 0.63 12.31 -10.48
CA PHE A 318 1.27 11.20 -11.16
C PHE A 318 0.22 10.22 -11.71
N PHE A 319 -0.70 9.74 -10.89
CA PHE A 319 -1.74 8.81 -11.36
C PHE A 319 -2.71 9.44 -12.35
N THR A 320 -2.99 10.73 -12.23
CA THR A 320 -3.79 11.46 -13.23
C THR A 320 -3.15 11.44 -14.62
N ARG A 321 -1.83 11.46 -14.71
CA ARG A 321 -1.08 11.37 -15.99
C ARG A 321 -0.99 9.93 -16.53
N HIS A 322 -0.86 8.94 -15.64
CA HIS A 322 -0.47 7.58 -16.03
C HIS A 322 -1.62 6.58 -16.10
N LEU A 323 -2.76 6.86 -15.47
CA LEU A 323 -3.93 5.98 -15.54
C LEU A 323 -4.89 6.39 -16.66
N LYS A 324 -5.40 5.39 -17.37
CA LYS A 324 -6.41 5.63 -18.40
C LYS A 324 -7.79 5.79 -17.79
N GLY A 325 -8.40 6.95 -18.00
CA GLY A 325 -9.79 7.22 -17.68
C GLY A 325 -10.76 6.42 -18.58
N SER A 326 -12.08 6.56 -18.33
CA SER A 326 -13.07 6.07 -19.28
C SER A 326 -12.94 6.85 -20.59
N THR A 327 -12.70 6.18 -21.70
CA THR A 327 -12.97 6.77 -23.02
C THR A 327 -14.47 7.08 -23.06
N ARG A 328 -14.79 8.33 -23.38
CA ARG A 328 -16.18 8.74 -23.67
C ARG A 328 -16.73 7.97 -24.84
#